data_aab2fa69da132aa02ee71e11b0d61070
#
_entry.id   aab2fa69da132aa02ee71e11b0d61070
#
_cell.length_a   1.000
_cell.length_b   1.000
_cell.length_c   1.000
_cell.angle_alpha   90.00
_cell.angle_beta   90.00
_cell.angle_gamma   90.00
#
_symmetry.space_group_name_H-M   'P 1'
#
loop_
_entity.id
_entity.type
_entity.pdbx_description
1 polymer ?
#
loop_
_entity_poly.entity_id
_entity_poly.type
_entity_poly.pdbx_seq_one_letter_code
_entity_poly.pdbx_strand_id
1 'polypeptide(L)'
;MKIIITGSSGGIGKAVCERFLSLGHTVYGIDIKSAEIEHPLYIHFQTDIKNADTLPDISDAEIIFNNAGTQNSGDDIGNNLRGTINVTEKYAASCQLKSVLFNASASAVSGQEFPEYAASKAGLLGYMRNTAIRLAPQRVTVNAISLGGVIDHMNDPVINDPGCWKRIMDVTPMKKWMTPDEVADWVLFLTTQNRSMSGENLVIDNGEMRLNPTFVWPEGC
;
A
#
# COMPACT_ATOMS: atom_id res chain seq x y z
N MET A 1 -5.45 13.17 -13.82
CA MET A 1 -4.99 13.50 -12.45
C MET A 1 -3.49 13.31 -12.38
N LYS A 2 -2.84 13.86 -11.36
CA LYS A 2 -1.40 13.73 -11.07
C LYS A 2 -1.19 12.97 -9.77
N ILE A 3 -0.48 11.88 -9.81
CA ILE A 3 -0.39 10.91 -8.71
C ILE A 3 1.07 10.72 -8.31
N ILE A 4 1.37 10.79 -7.01
CA ILE A 4 2.64 10.34 -6.45
C ILE A 4 2.47 8.88 -6.00
N ILE A 5 3.38 8.01 -6.45
CA ILE A 5 3.43 6.60 -6.07
C ILE A 5 4.84 6.29 -5.58
N THR A 6 4.98 5.86 -4.33
CA THR A 6 6.26 5.41 -3.79
C THR A 6 6.42 3.90 -3.95
N GLY A 7 7.65 3.41 -4.13
CA GLY A 7 7.93 2.01 -4.47
C GLY A 7 7.46 1.67 -5.89
N SER A 8 7.66 2.59 -6.83
CA SER A 8 7.08 2.56 -8.18
C SER A 8 7.78 1.61 -9.15
N SER A 9 8.96 1.11 -8.80
CA SER A 9 9.79 0.27 -9.70
C SER A 9 9.61 -1.23 -9.49
N GLY A 10 8.55 -1.66 -8.83
CA GLY A 10 8.32 -3.10 -8.65
C GLY A 10 6.97 -3.43 -8.06
N GLY A 11 6.59 -4.70 -8.21
CA GLY A 11 5.43 -5.30 -7.61
C GLY A 11 4.15 -4.48 -7.72
N ILE A 12 3.52 -4.25 -6.59
CA ILE A 12 2.28 -3.46 -6.46
C ILE A 12 2.45 -2.04 -7.04
N GLY A 13 3.56 -1.36 -6.69
CA GLY A 13 3.76 0.02 -7.12
C GLY A 13 3.82 0.16 -8.63
N LYS A 14 4.50 -0.75 -9.32
CA LYS A 14 4.57 -0.78 -10.78
C LYS A 14 3.19 -1.01 -11.41
N ALA A 15 2.44 -2.01 -10.93
CA ALA A 15 1.10 -2.29 -11.43
C ALA A 15 0.15 -1.10 -11.24
N VAL A 16 0.24 -0.41 -10.11
CA VAL A 16 -0.53 0.83 -9.87
C VAL A 16 -0.12 1.93 -10.83
N CYS A 17 1.19 2.15 -11.05
CA CYS A 17 1.67 3.11 -12.06
C CYS A 17 1.09 2.81 -13.44
N GLU A 18 1.22 1.57 -13.91
CA GLU A 18 0.73 1.13 -15.22
C GLU A 18 -0.80 1.31 -15.36
N ARG A 19 -1.57 1.01 -14.29
CA ARG A 19 -3.02 1.20 -14.26
C ARG A 19 -3.39 2.68 -14.40
N PHE A 20 -2.75 3.60 -13.70
CA PHE A 20 -3.04 5.03 -13.82
C PHE A 20 -2.59 5.59 -15.17
N LEU A 21 -1.43 5.17 -15.68
CA LEU A 21 -0.92 5.57 -16.99
C LEU A 21 -1.84 5.12 -18.12
N SER A 22 -2.38 3.91 -18.07
CA SER A 22 -3.34 3.39 -19.06
C SER A 22 -4.62 4.20 -19.16
N LEU A 23 -4.97 4.94 -18.10
CA LEU A 23 -6.11 5.86 -18.04
C LEU A 23 -5.76 7.31 -18.39
N GLY A 24 -4.53 7.56 -18.86
CA GLY A 24 -4.07 8.89 -19.28
C GLY A 24 -3.73 9.83 -18.11
N HIS A 25 -3.41 9.30 -16.93
CA HIS A 25 -2.99 10.08 -15.79
C HIS A 25 -1.49 10.28 -15.77
N THR A 26 -1.01 11.38 -15.18
CA THR A 26 0.43 11.61 -14.94
C THR A 26 0.84 10.95 -13.64
N VAL A 27 1.91 10.18 -13.67
CA VAL A 27 2.45 9.47 -12.50
C VAL A 27 3.84 9.98 -12.17
N TYR A 28 4.02 10.43 -10.94
CA TYR A 28 5.30 10.71 -10.30
C TYR A 28 5.71 9.48 -9.49
N GLY A 29 6.61 8.68 -10.06
CA GLY A 29 7.15 7.49 -9.39
C GLY A 29 8.36 7.86 -8.53
N ILE A 30 8.36 7.42 -7.28
CA ILE A 30 9.49 7.60 -6.35
C ILE A 30 9.97 6.22 -5.90
N ASP A 31 11.22 5.88 -6.17
CA ASP A 31 11.83 4.61 -5.79
C ASP A 31 13.33 4.74 -5.56
N ILE A 32 13.91 3.84 -4.78
CA ILE A 32 15.38 3.72 -4.64
C ILE A 32 16.02 3.09 -5.87
N LYS A 33 15.26 2.32 -6.63
CA LYS A 33 15.68 1.67 -7.88
C LYS A 33 15.47 2.61 -9.06
N SER A 34 16.12 2.31 -10.18
CA SER A 34 15.89 2.98 -11.46
C SER A 34 14.47 2.72 -11.99
N ALA A 35 14.04 3.54 -12.94
CA ALA A 35 12.77 3.37 -13.62
C ALA A 35 12.69 2.02 -14.36
N GLU A 36 11.54 1.35 -14.23
CA GLU A 36 11.19 0.15 -15.01
C GLU A 36 10.01 0.38 -15.97
N ILE A 37 9.52 1.62 -16.06
CA ILE A 37 8.39 2.01 -16.88
C ILE A 37 8.87 3.08 -17.87
N GLU A 38 8.61 2.87 -19.16
CA GLU A 38 8.79 3.86 -20.22
C GLU A 38 7.41 4.32 -20.69
N HIS A 39 7.02 5.54 -20.32
CA HIS A 39 5.74 6.12 -20.73
C HIS A 39 5.80 7.65 -20.69
N PRO A 40 5.24 8.39 -21.67
CA PRO A 40 5.33 9.87 -21.73
C PRO A 40 4.76 10.60 -20.52
N LEU A 41 3.82 9.99 -19.79
CA LEU A 41 3.20 10.55 -18.60
C LEU A 41 3.80 9.99 -17.30
N TYR A 42 4.87 9.20 -17.36
CA TYR A 42 5.59 8.71 -16.19
C TYR A 42 6.86 9.52 -15.97
N ILE A 43 6.99 10.08 -14.77
CA ILE A 43 8.17 10.84 -14.36
C ILE A 43 8.75 10.15 -13.13
N HIS A 44 9.96 9.63 -13.27
CA HIS A 44 10.62 8.86 -12.22
C HIS A 44 11.63 9.70 -11.45
N PHE A 45 11.63 9.54 -10.13
CA PHE A 45 12.61 10.11 -9.21
C PHE A 45 13.27 8.99 -8.42
N GLN A 46 14.56 8.79 -8.66
CA GLN A 46 15.33 7.80 -7.92
C GLN A 46 15.83 8.40 -6.62
N THR A 47 15.16 8.10 -5.50
CA THR A 47 15.51 8.61 -4.17
C THR A 47 15.00 7.69 -3.06
N ASP A 48 15.65 7.76 -1.89
CA ASP A 48 15.23 7.06 -0.68
C ASP A 48 14.25 7.93 0.12
N ILE A 49 13.05 7.45 0.33
CA ILE A 49 12.00 8.16 1.09
C ILE A 49 12.38 8.42 2.55
N LYS A 50 13.37 7.73 3.11
CA LYS A 50 13.89 8.01 4.45
C LYS A 50 14.59 9.36 4.53
N ASN A 51 15.13 9.84 3.42
CA ASN A 51 15.79 11.13 3.36
C ASN A 51 14.83 12.20 2.84
N ALA A 52 14.19 12.91 3.75
CA ALA A 52 13.20 13.95 3.42
C ALA A 52 13.77 15.07 2.53
N ASP A 53 15.06 15.39 2.67
CA ASP A 53 15.72 16.48 1.94
C ASP A 53 15.94 16.15 0.46
N THR A 54 15.97 14.86 0.09
CA THR A 54 16.16 14.41 -1.30
C THR A 54 14.86 14.17 -2.04
N LEU A 55 13.72 14.25 -1.37
CA LEU A 55 12.44 14.10 -2.02
C LEU A 55 12.22 15.22 -3.06
N PRO A 56 11.74 14.89 -4.29
CA PRO A 56 11.58 15.87 -5.35
C PRO A 56 10.52 16.94 -5.03
N ASP A 57 10.63 18.10 -5.68
CA ASP A 57 9.62 19.15 -5.55
C ASP A 57 8.46 18.90 -6.52
N ILE A 58 7.35 18.42 -5.98
CA ILE A 58 6.10 18.16 -6.70
C ILE A 58 4.98 18.95 -5.99
N SER A 59 4.47 19.98 -6.64
CA SER A 59 3.48 20.90 -6.04
C SER A 59 2.04 20.67 -6.49
N ASP A 60 1.82 19.83 -7.50
CA ASP A 60 0.56 19.68 -8.21
C ASP A 60 -0.03 18.28 -8.11
N ALA A 61 0.41 17.49 -7.13
CA ALA A 61 -0.12 16.17 -6.86
C ALA A 61 -1.56 16.25 -6.32
N GLU A 62 -2.42 15.43 -6.89
CA GLU A 62 -3.82 15.28 -6.49
C GLU A 62 -4.04 14.02 -5.64
N ILE A 63 -3.16 13.03 -5.77
CA ILE A 63 -3.23 11.75 -5.08
C ILE A 63 -1.83 11.38 -4.60
N ILE A 64 -1.74 10.81 -3.40
CA ILE A 64 -0.54 10.18 -2.86
C ILE A 64 -0.87 8.73 -2.55
N PHE A 65 -0.15 7.79 -3.16
CA PHE A 65 -0.15 6.39 -2.78
C PHE A 65 1.18 6.04 -2.12
N ASN A 66 1.17 5.92 -0.82
CA ASN A 66 2.29 5.51 0.01
C ASN A 66 2.41 3.99 -0.01
N ASN A 67 3.25 3.47 -0.89
CA ASN A 67 3.41 2.03 -1.10
C ASN A 67 4.82 1.52 -0.80
N ALA A 68 5.86 2.34 -0.94
CA ALA A 68 7.22 1.90 -0.64
C ALA A 68 7.34 1.28 0.74
N GLY A 69 8.01 0.15 0.81
CA GLY A 69 8.21 -0.57 2.05
C GLY A 69 9.07 -1.81 1.87
N THR A 70 9.51 -2.34 3.01
CA THR A 70 10.32 -3.55 3.12
C THR A 70 9.70 -4.49 4.13
N GLN A 71 10.12 -5.75 4.12
CA GLN A 71 9.73 -6.77 5.07
C GLN A 71 10.99 -7.50 5.55
N ASN A 72 11.18 -7.56 6.87
CA ASN A 72 12.35 -8.20 7.51
C ASN A 72 13.71 -7.68 7.01
N SER A 73 13.79 -6.36 6.79
CA SER A 73 14.98 -5.71 6.23
C SER A 73 16.02 -5.32 7.28
N GLY A 74 15.67 -5.39 8.56
CA GLY A 74 16.48 -4.87 9.69
C GLY A 74 16.27 -3.37 9.97
N ASP A 75 15.45 -2.67 9.17
CA ASP A 75 15.03 -1.28 9.39
C ASP A 75 13.62 -1.04 8.83
N ASP A 76 12.69 -1.92 9.17
CA ASP A 76 11.32 -1.80 8.67
C ASP A 76 10.59 -0.58 9.26
N ILE A 77 10.94 -0.17 10.47
CA ILE A 77 10.41 1.08 11.07
C ILE A 77 10.87 2.30 10.27
N GLY A 78 12.15 2.38 9.94
CA GLY A 78 12.70 3.47 9.13
C GLY A 78 12.09 3.52 7.72
N ASN A 79 12.07 2.38 7.05
CA ASN A 79 11.58 2.28 5.68
C ASN A 79 10.08 2.51 5.58
N ASN A 80 9.28 1.74 6.33
CA ASN A 80 7.84 1.70 6.15
C ASN A 80 7.13 2.86 6.82
N LEU A 81 7.52 3.21 8.07
CA LEU A 81 6.82 4.23 8.85
C LEU A 81 7.46 5.60 8.67
N ARG A 82 8.75 5.75 8.97
CA ARG A 82 9.42 7.07 8.89
C ARG A 82 9.44 7.61 7.47
N GLY A 83 9.82 6.77 6.49
CA GLY A 83 9.83 7.16 5.09
C GLY A 83 8.45 7.59 4.58
N THR A 84 7.41 6.85 4.94
CA THR A 84 6.02 7.21 4.59
C THR A 84 5.58 8.53 5.25
N ILE A 85 5.97 8.78 6.50
CA ILE A 85 5.72 10.08 7.16
C ILE A 85 6.40 11.20 6.38
N ASN A 86 7.68 11.06 6.01
CA ASN A 86 8.42 12.08 5.26
C ASN A 86 7.71 12.44 3.95
N VAL A 87 7.30 11.44 3.16
CA VAL A 87 6.56 11.63 1.91
C VAL A 87 5.25 12.37 2.16
N THR A 88 4.47 11.88 3.11
CA THR A 88 3.15 12.46 3.40
C THR A 88 3.27 13.91 3.88
N GLU A 89 4.17 14.20 4.81
CA GLU A 89 4.36 15.58 5.32
C GLU A 89 4.83 16.53 4.22
N LYS A 90 5.70 16.09 3.31
CA LYS A 90 6.17 16.94 2.20
C LYS A 90 5.02 17.31 1.24
N TYR A 91 4.17 16.37 0.90
CA TYR A 91 3.18 16.58 -0.18
C TYR A 91 1.75 16.83 0.30
N ALA A 92 1.43 16.60 1.58
CA ALA A 92 0.10 16.84 2.13
C ALA A 92 -0.31 18.33 2.15
N ALA A 93 0.63 19.23 1.98
CA ALA A 93 0.38 20.68 1.90
C ALA A 93 -0.16 21.12 0.51
N SER A 94 -0.20 20.25 -0.50
CA SER A 94 -0.72 20.58 -1.83
C SER A 94 -2.20 20.96 -1.75
N CYS A 95 -2.53 22.15 -2.24
CA CYS A 95 -3.92 22.61 -2.32
C CYS A 95 -4.77 21.85 -3.35
N GLN A 96 -4.13 21.02 -4.19
CA GLN A 96 -4.80 20.18 -5.19
C GLN A 96 -5.06 18.77 -4.69
N LEU A 97 -4.56 18.41 -3.50
CA LEU A 97 -4.67 17.05 -2.96
C LEU A 97 -6.13 16.66 -2.74
N LYS A 98 -6.48 15.46 -3.16
CA LYS A 98 -7.84 14.88 -3.08
C LYS A 98 -7.87 13.59 -2.28
N SER A 99 -6.77 12.81 -2.33
CA SER A 99 -6.72 11.51 -1.67
C SER A 99 -5.31 11.14 -1.25
N VAL A 100 -5.18 10.54 -0.06
CA VAL A 100 -3.98 9.85 0.42
C VAL A 100 -4.34 8.41 0.75
N LEU A 101 -3.60 7.47 0.21
CA LEU A 101 -3.78 6.05 0.51
C LEU A 101 -2.46 5.47 1.02
N PHE A 102 -2.56 4.67 2.08
CA PHE A 102 -1.44 3.98 2.69
C PHE A 102 -1.52 2.48 2.42
N ASN A 103 -0.43 1.89 1.94
CA ASN A 103 -0.26 0.45 1.85
C ASN A 103 0.26 -0.09 3.19
N ALA A 104 -0.68 -0.49 4.05
CA ALA A 104 -0.38 -1.16 5.31
C ALA A 104 -0.14 -2.68 5.08
N SER A 105 -0.63 -3.52 5.98
CA SER A 105 -0.59 -4.98 5.88
C SER A 105 -1.66 -5.59 6.77
N ALA A 106 -2.12 -6.78 6.48
CA ALA A 106 -2.94 -7.57 7.38
C ALA A 106 -2.24 -7.84 8.72
N SER A 107 -0.90 -7.92 8.72
CA SER A 107 -0.08 -8.01 9.95
C SER A 107 -0.17 -6.77 10.85
N ALA A 108 -0.51 -5.60 10.31
CA ALA A 108 -0.80 -4.42 11.13
C ALA A 108 -2.00 -4.61 12.09
N VAL A 109 -2.88 -5.54 11.75
CA VAL A 109 -4.10 -5.83 12.51
C VAL A 109 -3.97 -7.13 13.30
N SER A 110 -3.33 -8.15 12.72
CA SER A 110 -3.17 -9.47 13.36
C SER A 110 -1.95 -9.57 14.28
N GLY A 111 -0.94 -8.74 14.07
CA GLY A 111 0.35 -8.83 14.77
C GLY A 111 1.22 -10.01 14.32
N GLN A 112 0.84 -10.71 13.27
CA GLN A 112 1.60 -11.83 12.70
C GLN A 112 2.82 -11.33 11.89
N GLU A 113 3.62 -12.26 11.40
CA GLU A 113 4.84 -12.03 10.63
C GLU A 113 6.01 -11.47 11.48
N PHE A 114 6.82 -10.57 10.91
CA PHE A 114 8.04 -10.07 11.54
C PHE A 114 7.73 -8.91 12.49
N PRO A 115 8.35 -8.88 13.71
CA PRO A 115 7.98 -7.90 14.76
C PRO A 115 8.08 -6.43 14.32
N GLU A 116 9.21 -6.03 13.71
CA GLU A 116 9.39 -4.64 13.26
C GLU A 116 8.48 -4.29 12.09
N TYR A 117 8.28 -5.24 11.18
CA TYR A 117 7.35 -5.07 10.07
C TYR A 117 5.92 -4.83 10.57
N ALA A 118 5.41 -5.74 11.42
CA ALA A 118 4.09 -5.61 12.01
C ALA A 118 3.93 -4.28 12.77
N ALA A 119 4.91 -3.92 13.59
CA ALA A 119 4.93 -2.65 14.32
C ALA A 119 4.93 -1.44 13.36
N SER A 120 5.74 -1.46 12.30
CA SER A 120 5.79 -0.39 11.31
C SER A 120 4.46 -0.19 10.60
N LYS A 121 3.83 -1.28 10.17
CA LYS A 121 2.54 -1.27 9.47
C LYS A 121 1.38 -0.90 10.40
N ALA A 122 1.43 -1.31 11.68
CA ALA A 122 0.46 -0.86 12.69
C ALA A 122 0.61 0.65 12.99
N GLY A 123 1.84 1.15 13.06
CA GLY A 123 2.12 2.58 13.20
C GLY A 123 1.53 3.42 12.07
N LEU A 124 1.54 2.90 10.84
CA LEU A 124 0.90 3.57 9.69
C LEU A 124 -0.60 3.77 9.90
N LEU A 125 -1.31 2.82 10.54
CA LEU A 125 -2.75 2.97 10.78
C LEU A 125 -3.05 4.11 11.77
N GLY A 126 -2.21 4.28 12.78
CA GLY A 126 -2.29 5.42 13.70
C GLY A 126 -2.01 6.74 12.99
N TYR A 127 -0.94 6.79 12.20
CA TYR A 127 -0.55 7.97 11.43
C TYR A 127 -1.60 8.32 10.35
N MET A 128 -2.15 7.34 9.66
CA MET A 128 -3.24 7.51 8.69
C MET A 128 -4.45 8.21 9.31
N ARG A 129 -4.92 7.74 10.49
CA ARG A 129 -6.06 8.37 11.18
C ARG A 129 -5.76 9.81 11.60
N ASN A 130 -4.56 10.08 12.11
CA ASN A 130 -4.14 11.45 12.42
C ASN A 130 -4.15 12.32 11.16
N THR A 131 -3.61 11.83 10.06
CA THR A 131 -3.60 12.53 8.76
C THR A 131 -5.03 12.78 8.25
N ALA A 132 -5.93 11.81 8.39
CA ALA A 132 -7.35 11.97 8.03
C ALA A 132 -8.00 13.14 8.78
N ILE A 133 -7.76 13.25 10.09
CA ILE A 133 -8.28 14.36 10.91
C ILE A 133 -7.70 15.70 10.42
N ARG A 134 -6.39 15.77 10.19
CA ARG A 134 -5.71 17.02 9.76
C ARG A 134 -6.17 17.50 8.39
N LEU A 135 -6.41 16.58 7.46
CA LEU A 135 -6.78 16.92 6.07
C LEU A 135 -8.30 16.98 5.83
N ALA A 136 -9.13 16.60 6.80
CA ALA A 136 -10.59 16.66 6.70
C ALA A 136 -11.14 18.06 6.32
N PRO A 137 -10.63 19.19 6.87
CA PRO A 137 -11.10 20.51 6.45
C PRO A 137 -10.88 20.81 4.97
N GLN A 138 -9.89 20.16 4.33
CA GLN A 138 -9.59 20.27 2.90
C GLN A 138 -10.42 19.27 2.05
N ARG A 139 -11.25 18.44 2.68
CA ARG A 139 -12.05 17.38 2.05
C ARG A 139 -11.18 16.32 1.34
N VAL A 140 -9.97 16.10 1.80
CA VAL A 140 -9.08 15.04 1.34
C VAL A 140 -9.50 13.73 1.99
N THR A 141 -9.70 12.68 1.21
CA THR A 141 -9.92 11.33 1.74
C THR A 141 -8.57 10.69 2.11
N VAL A 142 -8.49 10.10 3.29
CA VAL A 142 -7.26 9.48 3.79
C VAL A 142 -7.60 8.11 4.35
N ASN A 143 -7.11 7.03 3.72
CA ASN A 143 -7.41 5.67 4.09
C ASN A 143 -6.17 4.78 4.04
N ALA A 144 -6.29 3.57 4.53
CA ALA A 144 -5.29 2.52 4.37
C ALA A 144 -5.91 1.26 3.76
N ILE A 145 -5.11 0.53 2.99
CA ILE A 145 -5.37 -0.86 2.63
C ILE A 145 -4.40 -1.75 3.42
N SER A 146 -4.93 -2.75 4.08
CA SER A 146 -4.18 -3.79 4.77
C SER A 146 -4.27 -5.07 3.94
N LEU A 147 -3.25 -5.27 3.12
CA LEU A 147 -3.21 -6.40 2.20
C LEU A 147 -2.78 -7.67 2.93
N GLY A 148 -3.39 -8.80 2.58
CA GLY A 148 -2.87 -10.13 2.84
C GLY A 148 -1.82 -10.51 1.82
N GLY A 149 -1.71 -11.80 1.50
CA GLY A 149 -0.75 -12.27 0.51
C GLY A 149 -0.99 -11.70 -0.88
N VAL A 150 0.09 -11.24 -1.52
CA VAL A 150 0.13 -10.78 -2.91
C VAL A 150 1.17 -11.57 -3.67
N ILE A 151 0.88 -11.96 -4.89
CA ILE A 151 1.81 -12.67 -5.78
C ILE A 151 2.82 -11.64 -6.32
N ASP A 152 3.88 -11.44 -5.55
CA ASP A 152 4.95 -10.47 -5.80
C ASP A 152 6.30 -11.12 -5.42
N HIS A 153 7.37 -10.65 -6.03
CA HIS A 153 8.74 -11.13 -5.78
C HIS A 153 9.16 -11.09 -4.29
N MET A 154 8.61 -10.21 -3.48
CA MET A 154 8.84 -10.20 -2.03
C MET A 154 8.38 -11.49 -1.35
N ASN A 155 7.41 -12.17 -1.95
CA ASN A 155 6.80 -13.39 -1.44
C ASN A 155 7.31 -14.67 -2.16
N ASP A 156 8.29 -14.55 -3.06
CA ASP A 156 8.89 -15.68 -3.77
C ASP A 156 9.32 -16.84 -2.84
N PRO A 157 9.91 -16.61 -1.65
CA PRO A 157 10.28 -17.70 -0.75
C PRO A 157 9.10 -18.58 -0.33
N VAL A 158 7.90 -18.02 -0.28
CA VAL A 158 6.67 -18.74 0.07
C VAL A 158 6.00 -19.33 -1.16
N ILE A 159 5.91 -18.55 -2.24
CA ILE A 159 5.25 -18.95 -3.49
C ILE A 159 5.98 -20.14 -4.13
N ASN A 160 7.30 -20.15 -4.05
CA ASN A 160 8.16 -21.17 -4.64
C ASN A 160 8.38 -22.39 -3.73
N ASP A 161 7.82 -22.39 -2.50
CA ASP A 161 7.80 -23.57 -1.62
C ASP A 161 6.40 -24.22 -1.64
N PRO A 162 6.23 -25.39 -2.31
CA PRO A 162 4.92 -26.03 -2.42
C PRO A 162 4.31 -26.40 -1.06
N GLY A 163 5.15 -26.69 -0.04
CA GLY A 163 4.67 -27.03 1.29
C GLY A 163 4.13 -25.80 2.03
N CYS A 164 4.85 -24.67 1.96
CA CYS A 164 4.39 -23.39 2.51
C CYS A 164 3.14 -22.92 1.79
N TRP A 165 3.17 -22.92 0.45
CA TRP A 165 2.04 -22.52 -0.37
C TRP A 165 0.77 -23.31 -0.05
N LYS A 166 0.89 -24.66 0.05
CA LYS A 166 -0.27 -25.50 0.40
C LYS A 166 -0.84 -25.12 1.76
N ARG A 167 0.00 -24.95 2.80
CA ARG A 167 -0.47 -24.58 4.15
C ARG A 167 -1.23 -23.23 4.15
N ILE A 168 -0.72 -22.26 3.41
CA ILE A 168 -1.38 -20.95 3.28
C ILE A 168 -2.72 -21.10 2.56
N MET A 169 -2.75 -21.82 1.45
CA MET A 169 -4.00 -22.06 0.71
C MET A 169 -5.02 -22.84 1.55
N ASP A 170 -4.57 -23.74 2.41
CA ASP A 170 -5.48 -24.51 3.30
C ASP A 170 -6.24 -23.57 4.26
N VAL A 171 -5.59 -22.50 4.75
CA VAL A 171 -6.21 -21.54 5.67
C VAL A 171 -6.83 -20.31 4.98
N THR A 172 -6.53 -20.08 3.69
CA THR A 172 -7.10 -18.98 2.93
C THR A 172 -8.45 -19.38 2.33
N PRO A 173 -9.58 -18.80 2.76
CA PRO A 173 -10.91 -19.22 2.28
C PRO A 173 -11.09 -19.15 0.76
N MET A 174 -10.61 -18.09 0.11
CA MET A 174 -10.73 -17.94 -1.35
C MET A 174 -9.69 -18.72 -2.15
N LYS A 175 -8.78 -19.46 -1.47
CA LYS A 175 -7.77 -20.32 -2.10
C LYS A 175 -6.88 -19.63 -3.13
N LYS A 176 -6.61 -18.36 -2.92
CA LYS A 176 -5.72 -17.58 -3.77
C LYS A 176 -5.10 -16.41 -2.99
N TRP A 177 -3.97 -15.93 -3.44
CA TRP A 177 -3.48 -14.60 -3.14
C TRP A 177 -3.85 -13.61 -4.24
N MET A 178 -3.81 -12.32 -3.94
CA MET A 178 -4.07 -11.27 -4.90
C MET A 178 -2.93 -11.13 -5.91
N THR A 179 -3.28 -10.70 -7.12
CA THR A 179 -2.28 -10.18 -8.06
C THR A 179 -2.05 -8.69 -7.81
N PRO A 180 -0.87 -8.14 -8.23
CA PRO A 180 -0.64 -6.69 -8.21
C PRO A 180 -1.71 -5.88 -8.94
N ASP A 181 -2.27 -6.41 -10.04
CA ASP A 181 -3.36 -5.77 -10.79
C ASP A 181 -4.65 -5.67 -9.99
N GLU A 182 -5.02 -6.71 -9.24
CA GLU A 182 -6.18 -6.67 -8.35
C GLU A 182 -6.00 -5.60 -7.25
N VAL A 183 -4.77 -5.43 -6.75
CA VAL A 183 -4.46 -4.34 -5.81
C VAL A 183 -4.57 -2.98 -6.49
N ALA A 184 -4.09 -2.85 -7.74
CA ALA A 184 -4.17 -1.60 -8.50
C ALA A 184 -5.63 -1.16 -8.73
N ASP A 185 -6.55 -2.10 -8.91
CA ASP A 185 -8.00 -1.79 -9.01
C ASP A 185 -8.55 -1.20 -7.70
N TRP A 186 -8.17 -1.76 -6.56
CA TRP A 186 -8.54 -1.20 -5.26
C TRP A 186 -7.96 0.20 -5.04
N VAL A 187 -6.68 0.40 -5.37
CA VAL A 187 -6.04 1.71 -5.26
C VAL A 187 -6.74 2.74 -6.14
N LEU A 188 -7.04 2.39 -7.39
CA LEU A 188 -7.78 3.26 -8.30
C LEU A 188 -9.15 3.64 -7.73
N PHE A 189 -9.95 2.66 -7.29
CA PHE A 189 -11.27 2.91 -6.71
C PHE A 189 -11.19 3.85 -5.50
N LEU A 190 -10.32 3.53 -4.54
CA LEU A 190 -10.21 4.27 -3.27
C LEU A 190 -9.72 5.70 -3.46
N THR A 191 -8.89 5.96 -4.46
CA THR A 191 -8.29 7.28 -4.66
C THR A 191 -9.02 8.14 -5.67
N THR A 192 -9.80 7.55 -6.59
CA THR A 192 -10.47 8.30 -7.66
C THR A 192 -11.99 8.34 -7.56
N GLN A 193 -12.62 7.35 -6.95
CA GLN A 193 -14.09 7.22 -6.88
C GLN A 193 -14.65 7.42 -5.48
N ASN A 194 -13.91 7.04 -4.44
CA ASN A 194 -14.33 7.29 -3.05
C ASN A 194 -14.41 8.79 -2.76
N ARG A 195 -15.54 9.22 -2.16
CA ARG A 195 -15.80 10.62 -1.81
C ARG A 195 -16.20 10.84 -0.36
N SER A 196 -16.43 9.77 0.39
CA SER A 196 -17.04 9.85 1.73
C SER A 196 -16.34 9.03 2.80
N MET A 197 -15.59 8.00 2.42
CA MET A 197 -14.86 7.17 3.36
C MET A 197 -13.49 7.80 3.63
N SER A 198 -13.17 8.08 4.89
CA SER A 198 -11.89 8.61 5.35
C SER A 198 -11.60 8.17 6.77
N GLY A 199 -10.34 7.86 7.08
CA GLY A 199 -9.89 7.34 8.37
C GLY A 199 -10.03 5.83 8.51
N GLU A 200 -10.39 5.12 7.42
CA GLU A 200 -10.67 3.68 7.45
C GLU A 200 -9.48 2.85 6.98
N ASN A 201 -9.41 1.65 7.53
CA ASN A 201 -8.46 0.61 7.14
C ASN A 201 -9.24 -0.56 6.52
N LEU A 202 -9.05 -0.79 5.23
CA LEU A 202 -9.67 -1.90 4.52
C LEU A 202 -8.71 -3.09 4.50
N VAL A 203 -9.12 -4.18 5.14
CA VAL A 203 -8.39 -5.45 5.06
C VAL A 203 -8.85 -6.20 3.81
N ILE A 204 -7.90 -6.45 2.92
CA ILE A 204 -8.10 -7.13 1.63
C ILE A 204 -7.14 -8.32 1.59
N ASP A 205 -7.60 -9.50 1.98
CA ASP A 205 -6.74 -10.64 2.28
C ASP A 205 -7.31 -11.99 1.81
N ASN A 206 -8.31 -11.99 0.94
CA ASN A 206 -9.00 -13.20 0.51
C ASN A 206 -9.55 -14.05 1.70
N GLY A 207 -9.74 -13.41 2.85
CA GLY A 207 -10.24 -14.00 4.08
C GLY A 207 -9.18 -14.69 4.94
N GLU A 208 -7.90 -14.65 4.55
CA GLU A 208 -6.81 -15.39 5.18
C GLU A 208 -6.67 -15.10 6.68
N MET A 209 -6.68 -13.83 7.06
CA MET A 209 -6.38 -13.40 8.44
C MET A 209 -7.61 -13.24 9.32
N ARG A 210 -8.79 -13.05 8.74
CA ARG A 210 -9.97 -12.59 9.46
C ARG A 210 -11.18 -13.51 9.43
N LEU A 211 -11.25 -14.41 8.45
CA LEU A 211 -12.37 -15.34 8.36
C LEU A 211 -11.97 -16.71 8.93
N ASN A 212 -12.79 -17.22 9.84
CA ASN A 212 -12.72 -18.60 10.24
C ASN A 212 -13.64 -19.43 9.31
N PRO A 213 -13.10 -20.27 8.42
CA PRO A 213 -13.92 -21.07 7.53
C PRO A 213 -14.64 -22.23 8.22
N THR A 214 -14.31 -22.50 9.49
CA THR A 214 -14.92 -23.57 10.28
C THR A 214 -16.00 -23.02 11.20
N PHE A 215 -17.25 -23.33 10.88
CA PHE A 215 -18.36 -23.10 11.80
C PHE A 215 -18.66 -24.38 12.58
N VAL A 216 -18.60 -24.27 13.90
CA VAL A 216 -18.92 -25.38 14.80
C VAL A 216 -20.28 -25.12 15.43
N TRP A 217 -21.19 -26.05 15.26
CA TRP A 217 -22.53 -26.01 15.84
C TRP A 217 -22.85 -27.33 16.51
N PRO A 218 -23.53 -27.35 17.65
CA PRO A 218 -23.75 -28.59 18.45
C PRO A 218 -24.40 -29.75 17.70
N GLU A 219 -25.21 -29.47 16.69
CA GLU A 219 -25.89 -30.50 15.87
C GLU A 219 -25.00 -31.08 14.77
N GLY A 220 -23.84 -30.50 14.50
CA GLY A 220 -22.90 -30.89 13.45
C GLY A 220 -21.56 -31.42 13.98
N CYS A 221 -21.41 -31.55 15.29
CA CYS A 221 -20.21 -32.06 15.93
C CYS A 221 -20.21 -33.59 16.02
#